data_c3bf9004d4186fda7b4654dd1e6ed19d
#
_entry.id   c3bf9004d4186fda7b4654dd1e6ed19d
#
_cell.length_a   1.000
_cell.length_b   1.000
_cell.length_c   1.000
_cell.angle_alpha   90.00
_cell.angle_beta   90.00
_cell.angle_gamma   90.00
#
_symmetry.space_group_name_H-M   'P 1'
#
loop_
_entity.id
_entity.type
_entity.pdbx_description
1 polymer ?
#
loop_
_entity_poly.entity_id
_entity_poly.type
_entity_poly.pdbx_seq_one_letter_code
_entity_poly.pdbx_strand_id
1 'polypeptide(L)'
;MRSLKYATKEKKTKSILSRNHSTSNFQDIVTSADILRTLIRKNSVRVVDVRKEDEYKKEHIKTAISIPLAKVLDNDTPEKIVLLLEQSGISDKTPVVVYDDTFGALAARVAWTFQYVGHANTSLLEITFTNWKSYGFETEKKINVFPKAKHSLRVNNDILANYDEVEKAKSEQNKILVDSRERLNFLSEHIPGATNLPYTMLGTTESILREPQEIKRFMENRGISTDDEVITYCGSVGTLSGLAYYALRMGGVKKIRLYSRSFKEWKKLGKPIEEFKDANFWDLSAE
;
A
#
# COMPACT_ATOMS: atom_id res chain seq x y z
N MET A 1 1.75 2.39 -41.35
CA MET A 1 2.27 2.65 -39.96
C MET A 1 1.23 2.79 -38.86
N ARG A 2 -0.07 3.04 -39.13
CA ARG A 2 -1.14 3.09 -38.10
C ARG A 2 -1.61 1.73 -37.59
N SER A 3 -1.51 0.66 -38.37
CA SER A 3 -2.03 -0.68 -38.02
C SER A 3 -1.17 -1.43 -36.98
N LEU A 4 0.16 -1.23 -36.97
CA LEU A 4 1.05 -1.88 -36.00
C LEU A 4 0.92 -1.33 -34.57
N LYS A 5 0.57 -0.04 -34.40
CA LYS A 5 0.39 0.54 -33.06
C LYS A 5 -0.90 0.05 -32.39
N TYR A 6 -1.94 -0.25 -33.17
CA TYR A 6 -3.19 -0.80 -32.66
C TYR A 6 -3.04 -2.26 -32.21
N ALA A 7 -2.33 -3.07 -32.98
CA ALA A 7 -2.10 -4.48 -32.68
C ALA A 7 -1.22 -4.69 -31.41
N THR A 8 -0.26 -3.78 -31.16
CA THR A 8 0.56 -3.81 -29.94
C THR A 8 -0.24 -3.37 -28.70
N LYS A 9 -1.17 -2.44 -28.86
CA LYS A 9 -2.03 -1.97 -27.75
C LYS A 9 -3.05 -3.05 -27.35
N GLU A 10 -3.68 -3.72 -28.32
CA GLU A 10 -4.58 -4.86 -28.04
C GLU A 10 -3.85 -6.08 -27.45
N LYS A 11 -2.62 -6.40 -27.89
CA LYS A 11 -1.83 -7.48 -27.29
C LYS A 11 -1.42 -7.19 -25.85
N LYS A 12 -1.04 -5.93 -25.51
CA LYS A 12 -0.75 -5.53 -24.12
C LYS A 12 -1.99 -5.59 -23.24
N THR A 13 -3.12 -5.10 -23.72
CA THR A 13 -4.40 -5.19 -22.99
C THR A 13 -4.83 -6.65 -22.79
N LYS A 14 -4.67 -7.51 -23.79
CA LYS A 14 -4.96 -8.96 -23.67
C LYS A 14 -4.01 -9.69 -22.71
N SER A 15 -2.74 -9.29 -22.61
CA SER A 15 -1.79 -9.93 -21.68
C SER A 15 -2.10 -9.60 -20.21
N ILE A 16 -2.64 -8.42 -19.95
CA ILE A 16 -3.13 -8.02 -18.60
C ILE A 16 -4.46 -8.75 -18.30
N LEU A 17 -5.29 -8.99 -19.29
CA LEU A 17 -6.59 -9.65 -19.17
C LEU A 17 -6.52 -11.18 -18.98
N SER A 18 -5.40 -11.82 -19.31
CA SER A 18 -5.24 -13.29 -19.27
C SER A 18 -4.55 -13.82 -18.02
N ARG A 19 -4.31 -12.99 -16.99
CA ARG A 19 -3.78 -13.48 -15.72
C ARG A 19 -4.85 -14.31 -15.01
N ASN A 20 -4.78 -15.63 -15.17
CA ASN A 20 -5.56 -16.58 -14.38
C ASN A 20 -5.12 -16.48 -12.92
N HIS A 21 -5.86 -15.74 -12.12
CA HIS A 21 -5.67 -15.70 -10.68
C HIS A 21 -6.09 -17.04 -10.09
N SER A 22 -5.14 -17.78 -9.57
CA SER A 22 -5.43 -18.94 -8.73
C SER A 22 -6.17 -18.46 -7.46
N THR A 23 -7.23 -19.13 -7.10
CA THR A 23 -8.31 -18.76 -6.19
C THR A 23 -7.95 -18.81 -4.70
N SER A 24 -6.82 -18.26 -4.25
CA SER A 24 -6.52 -18.22 -2.82
C SER A 24 -6.02 -16.85 -2.39
N ASN A 25 -6.77 -16.17 -1.54
CA ASN A 25 -6.44 -14.98 -0.73
C ASN A 25 -5.96 -13.69 -1.44
N PHE A 26 -5.90 -13.66 -2.75
CA PHE A 26 -5.36 -12.56 -3.54
C PHE A 26 -6.32 -11.39 -3.72
N GLN A 27 -7.62 -11.71 -3.84
CA GLN A 27 -8.66 -10.71 -4.10
C GLN A 27 -8.84 -9.73 -2.94
N ASP A 28 -8.37 -10.10 -1.73
CA ASP A 28 -8.55 -9.29 -0.54
C ASP A 28 -7.50 -8.16 -0.39
N ILE A 29 -6.37 -8.24 -1.09
CA ILE A 29 -5.28 -7.24 -1.00
C ILE A 29 -5.33 -6.26 -2.17
N VAL A 30 -5.44 -6.77 -3.40
CA VAL A 30 -5.40 -6.00 -4.63
C VAL A 30 -6.60 -6.30 -5.50
N THR A 31 -7.27 -5.27 -5.99
CA THR A 31 -8.37 -5.36 -6.95
C THR A 31 -7.86 -5.00 -8.34
N SER A 32 -8.08 -5.88 -9.32
CA SER A 32 -7.71 -5.57 -10.70
C SER A 32 -8.60 -4.50 -11.31
N ALA A 33 -8.08 -3.80 -12.31
CA ALA A 33 -8.83 -2.73 -13.00
C ALA A 33 -10.15 -3.24 -13.61
N ASP A 34 -10.18 -4.44 -14.18
CA ASP A 34 -11.39 -5.01 -14.76
C ASP A 34 -12.43 -5.40 -13.71
N ILE A 35 -11.97 -5.94 -12.55
CA ILE A 35 -12.86 -6.19 -11.42
C ILE A 35 -13.43 -4.87 -10.92
N LEU A 36 -12.60 -3.84 -10.72
CA LEU A 36 -13.07 -2.54 -10.27
C LEU A 36 -14.10 -1.93 -11.24
N ARG A 37 -13.85 -1.97 -12.55
CA ARG A 37 -14.81 -1.50 -13.57
C ARG A 37 -16.16 -2.22 -13.47
N THR A 38 -16.13 -3.53 -13.23
CA THR A 38 -17.34 -4.32 -13.03
C THR A 38 -18.09 -3.92 -11.76
N LEU A 39 -17.38 -3.71 -10.65
CA LEU A 39 -17.95 -3.26 -9.37
C LEU A 39 -18.54 -1.85 -9.48
N ILE A 40 -17.88 -0.94 -10.19
CA ILE A 40 -18.39 0.42 -10.47
C ILE A 40 -19.72 0.36 -11.25
N ARG A 41 -19.78 -0.45 -12.32
CA ARG A 41 -21.03 -0.61 -13.12
C ARG A 41 -22.17 -1.18 -12.30
N LYS A 42 -21.89 -2.05 -11.33
CA LYS A 42 -22.88 -2.63 -10.41
C LYS A 42 -23.21 -1.72 -9.22
N ASN A 43 -22.57 -0.57 -9.10
CA ASN A 43 -22.67 0.35 -7.95
C ASN A 43 -22.45 -0.37 -6.60
N SER A 44 -21.51 -1.33 -6.54
CA SER A 44 -21.25 -2.23 -5.42
C SER A 44 -19.91 -2.00 -4.71
N VAL A 45 -19.26 -0.86 -4.96
CA VAL A 45 -17.96 -0.51 -4.39
C VAL A 45 -17.90 1.00 -4.10
N ARG A 46 -17.15 1.37 -3.06
CA ARG A 46 -16.71 2.74 -2.86
C ARG A 46 -15.26 2.88 -3.36
N VAL A 47 -15.07 3.69 -4.38
CA VAL A 47 -13.73 4.02 -4.90
C VAL A 47 -13.21 5.23 -4.15
N VAL A 48 -12.00 5.16 -3.61
CA VAL A 48 -11.39 6.21 -2.79
C VAL A 48 -10.12 6.71 -3.46
N ASP A 49 -10.12 7.98 -3.85
CA ASP A 49 -8.96 8.72 -4.34
C ASP A 49 -8.22 9.36 -3.16
N VAL A 50 -6.96 8.99 -2.96
CA VAL A 50 -6.14 9.50 -1.85
C VAL A 50 -5.11 10.54 -2.28
N ARG A 51 -5.12 10.93 -3.54
CA ARG A 51 -4.32 12.03 -4.08
C ARG A 51 -4.75 13.37 -3.47
N LYS A 52 -4.04 14.42 -3.79
CA LYS A 52 -4.43 15.77 -3.39
C LYS A 52 -5.81 16.12 -3.94
N GLU A 53 -6.58 16.90 -3.19
CA GLU A 53 -7.95 17.29 -3.56
C GLU A 53 -8.01 18.01 -4.92
N ASP A 54 -7.00 18.82 -5.23
CA ASP A 54 -6.93 19.51 -6.54
C ASP A 54 -6.69 18.54 -7.71
N GLU A 55 -6.00 17.43 -7.49
CA GLU A 55 -5.83 16.38 -8.50
C GLU A 55 -7.13 15.63 -8.71
N TYR A 56 -7.84 15.29 -7.63
CA TYR A 56 -9.18 14.71 -7.71
C TYR A 56 -10.16 15.61 -8.48
N LYS A 57 -10.21 16.91 -8.14
CA LYS A 57 -11.10 17.88 -8.83
C LYS A 57 -10.81 18.01 -10.32
N LYS A 58 -9.56 17.85 -10.74
CA LYS A 58 -9.18 17.90 -12.16
C LYS A 58 -9.71 16.69 -12.91
N GLU A 59 -9.53 15.50 -12.36
CA GLU A 59 -9.97 14.23 -12.96
C GLU A 59 -9.74 13.07 -12.00
N HIS A 60 -10.70 12.16 -11.91
CA HIS A 60 -10.64 10.98 -11.06
C HIS A 60 -11.38 9.78 -11.68
N ILE A 61 -11.19 8.58 -11.13
CA ILE A 61 -11.93 7.38 -11.53
C ILE A 61 -13.42 7.62 -11.29
N LYS A 62 -14.26 7.27 -12.26
CA LYS A 62 -15.71 7.41 -12.17
C LYS A 62 -16.24 6.87 -10.84
N THR A 63 -17.15 7.62 -10.19
CA THR A 63 -17.73 7.37 -8.87
C THR A 63 -16.78 7.49 -7.66
N ALA A 64 -15.49 7.78 -7.86
CA ALA A 64 -14.57 7.95 -6.74
C ALA A 64 -14.96 9.13 -5.85
N ILE A 65 -14.64 8.99 -4.56
CA ILE A 65 -14.67 10.08 -3.57
C ILE A 65 -13.25 10.48 -3.18
N SER A 66 -13.08 11.72 -2.76
CA SER A 66 -11.78 12.22 -2.29
C SER A 66 -11.61 12.02 -0.79
N ILE A 67 -10.63 11.22 -0.41
CA ILE A 67 -10.12 11.11 0.95
C ILE A 67 -8.58 11.21 0.91
N PRO A 68 -8.03 12.42 0.75
CA PRO A 68 -6.59 12.62 0.66
C PRO A 68 -5.84 12.04 1.86
N LEU A 69 -4.64 11.49 1.64
CA LEU A 69 -3.79 10.99 2.73
C LEU A 69 -3.60 12.05 3.83
N ALA A 70 -3.41 13.31 3.49
CA ALA A 70 -3.28 14.39 4.48
C ALA A 70 -4.46 14.42 5.45
N LYS A 71 -5.69 14.31 4.93
CA LYS A 71 -6.91 14.27 5.75
C LYS A 71 -6.95 13.07 6.69
N VAL A 72 -6.40 11.93 6.28
CA VAL A 72 -6.30 10.73 7.14
C VAL A 72 -5.24 10.94 8.22
N LEU A 73 -4.11 11.57 7.90
CA LEU A 73 -3.04 11.85 8.86
C LEU A 73 -3.42 12.93 9.88
N ASP A 74 -4.26 13.90 9.50
CA ASP A 74 -4.77 14.95 10.39
C ASP A 74 -5.81 14.41 11.38
N ASN A 75 -6.42 13.26 11.09
CA ASN A 75 -7.33 12.56 11.99
C ASN A 75 -6.54 11.53 12.81
N ASP A 76 -6.04 11.95 13.95
CA ASP A 76 -5.05 11.26 14.79
C ASP A 76 -5.61 10.17 15.71
N THR A 77 -6.95 10.02 15.77
CA THR A 77 -7.59 8.98 16.59
C THR A 77 -8.46 8.03 15.76
N PRO A 78 -8.62 6.77 16.20
CA PRO A 78 -9.48 5.80 15.53
C PRO A 78 -10.93 6.28 15.34
N GLU A 79 -11.48 7.01 16.31
CA GLU A 79 -12.84 7.54 16.28
C GLU A 79 -13.01 8.57 15.17
N LYS A 80 -12.04 9.46 14.97
CA LYS A 80 -12.05 10.45 13.89
C LYS A 80 -11.97 9.80 12.51
N ILE A 81 -11.19 8.71 12.37
CA ILE A 81 -11.14 7.93 11.13
C ILE A 81 -12.50 7.27 10.86
N VAL A 82 -13.13 6.66 11.87
CA VAL A 82 -14.48 6.09 11.70
C VAL A 82 -15.49 7.17 11.29
N LEU A 83 -15.46 8.33 11.94
CA LEU A 83 -16.31 9.46 11.54
C LEU A 83 -16.07 9.89 10.09
N LEU A 84 -14.82 9.89 9.64
CA LEU A 84 -14.47 10.17 8.23
C LEU A 84 -15.07 9.13 7.28
N LEU A 85 -15.02 7.83 7.62
CA LEU A 85 -15.65 6.77 6.85
C LEU A 85 -17.18 6.95 6.77
N GLU A 86 -17.83 7.21 7.90
CA GLU A 86 -19.27 7.45 7.98
C GLU A 86 -19.71 8.64 7.11
N GLN A 87 -18.99 9.77 7.20
CA GLN A 87 -19.25 10.97 6.40
C GLN A 87 -19.03 10.73 4.90
N SER A 88 -18.20 9.77 4.56
CA SER A 88 -17.89 9.36 3.19
C SER A 88 -18.85 8.29 2.65
N GLY A 89 -19.89 7.93 3.40
CA GLY A 89 -20.86 6.91 3.01
C GLY A 89 -20.28 5.49 2.99
N ILE A 90 -19.31 5.21 3.88
CA ILE A 90 -18.65 3.90 4.02
C ILE A 90 -19.16 3.25 5.30
N SER A 91 -19.96 2.20 5.17
CA SER A 91 -20.43 1.36 6.28
C SER A 91 -19.51 0.16 6.49
N ASP A 92 -19.65 -0.57 7.59
CA ASP A 92 -18.93 -1.82 7.87
C ASP A 92 -18.90 -2.81 6.69
N LYS A 93 -19.93 -2.80 5.85
CA LYS A 93 -20.13 -3.77 4.75
C LYS A 93 -19.73 -3.22 3.38
N THR A 94 -19.43 -1.94 3.28
CA THR A 94 -19.13 -1.30 1.99
C THR A 94 -17.77 -1.80 1.48
N PRO A 95 -17.68 -2.47 0.31
CA PRO A 95 -16.38 -2.75 -0.29
C PRO A 95 -15.69 -1.45 -0.68
N VAL A 96 -14.41 -1.31 -0.35
CA VAL A 96 -13.60 -0.12 -0.63
C VAL A 96 -12.41 -0.51 -1.48
N VAL A 97 -12.18 0.23 -2.57
CA VAL A 97 -10.95 0.16 -3.37
C VAL A 97 -10.27 1.52 -3.32
N VAL A 98 -9.03 1.52 -2.86
CA VAL A 98 -8.21 2.74 -2.67
C VAL A 98 -7.19 2.83 -3.79
N TYR A 99 -7.01 4.04 -4.35
CA TYR A 99 -6.00 4.27 -5.38
C TYR A 99 -5.28 5.61 -5.21
N ASP A 100 -4.09 5.68 -5.78
CA ASP A 100 -3.30 6.90 -5.90
C ASP A 100 -2.64 7.01 -7.30
N ASP A 101 -1.69 7.93 -7.42
CA ASP A 101 -0.82 8.08 -8.59
C ASP A 101 0.66 8.08 -8.19
N THR A 102 0.96 7.53 -7.01
CA THR A 102 2.29 7.46 -6.40
C THR A 102 2.62 5.98 -6.11
N PHE A 103 2.67 5.17 -7.14
CA PHE A 103 2.98 3.73 -7.13
C PHE A 103 2.29 2.92 -6.01
N GLY A 104 1.13 3.37 -5.52
CA GLY A 104 0.33 2.68 -4.50
C GLY A 104 0.71 2.99 -3.04
N ALA A 105 1.73 3.81 -2.78
CA ALA A 105 2.21 4.05 -1.43
C ALA A 105 1.22 4.86 -0.56
N LEU A 106 0.58 5.86 -1.13
CA LEU A 106 -0.43 6.65 -0.41
C LEU A 106 -1.69 5.80 -0.17
N ALA A 107 -2.11 5.07 -1.20
CA ALA A 107 -3.25 4.15 -1.13
C ALA A 107 -3.03 3.08 -0.06
N ALA A 108 -1.85 2.48 -0.01
CA ALA A 108 -1.49 1.48 0.99
C ALA A 108 -1.59 2.03 2.43
N ARG A 109 -1.10 3.25 2.68
CA ARG A 109 -1.18 3.86 4.01
C ARG A 109 -2.63 4.14 4.43
N VAL A 110 -3.47 4.62 3.51
CA VAL A 110 -4.89 4.88 3.79
C VAL A 110 -5.65 3.56 3.99
N ALA A 111 -5.47 2.59 3.11
CA ALA A 111 -6.11 1.27 3.22
C ALA A 111 -5.73 0.57 4.54
N TRP A 112 -4.46 0.64 4.94
CA TRP A 112 -4.01 0.13 6.23
C TRP A 112 -4.72 0.84 7.40
N THR A 113 -4.89 2.17 7.33
CA THR A 113 -5.60 2.93 8.37
C THR A 113 -7.06 2.50 8.48
N PHE A 114 -7.73 2.25 7.36
CA PHE A 114 -9.11 1.75 7.36
C PHE A 114 -9.19 0.35 7.99
N GLN A 115 -8.25 -0.54 7.66
CA GLN A 115 -8.19 -1.86 8.29
C GLN A 115 -7.85 -1.78 9.79
N TYR A 116 -7.02 -0.82 10.19
CA TYR A 116 -6.69 -0.59 11.60
C TYR A 116 -7.92 -0.22 12.44
N VAL A 117 -8.82 0.60 11.92
CA VAL A 117 -10.07 0.96 12.62
C VAL A 117 -11.20 -0.06 12.43
N GLY A 118 -10.91 -1.20 11.78
CA GLY A 118 -11.82 -2.33 11.64
C GLY A 118 -12.56 -2.44 10.31
N HIS A 119 -12.24 -1.59 9.33
CA HIS A 119 -12.82 -1.73 7.99
C HIS A 119 -12.02 -2.74 7.15
N ALA A 120 -12.27 -4.03 7.38
CA ALA A 120 -11.52 -5.11 6.75
C ALA A 120 -11.73 -5.20 5.22
N ASN A 121 -12.90 -4.78 4.71
CA ASN A 121 -13.27 -4.90 3.30
C ASN A 121 -12.64 -3.77 2.44
N THR A 122 -11.31 -3.64 2.55
CA THR A 122 -10.51 -2.63 1.85
C THR A 122 -9.41 -3.31 1.03
N SER A 123 -9.29 -2.94 -0.24
CA SER A 123 -8.24 -3.38 -1.15
C SER A 123 -7.59 -2.20 -1.89
N LEU A 124 -6.44 -2.45 -2.48
CA LEU A 124 -5.73 -1.50 -3.34
C LEU A 124 -6.11 -1.73 -4.81
N LEU A 125 -6.21 -0.67 -5.59
CA LEU A 125 -6.25 -0.82 -7.05
C LEU A 125 -4.85 -1.26 -7.54
N GLU A 126 -4.78 -2.28 -8.39
CA GLU A 126 -3.52 -2.83 -8.89
C GLU A 126 -2.66 -1.85 -9.70
N ILE A 127 -3.26 -0.78 -10.22
CA ILE A 127 -2.61 0.18 -11.10
C ILE A 127 -2.75 1.61 -10.56
N THR A 128 -1.84 2.49 -10.98
CA THR A 128 -1.93 3.93 -10.70
C THR A 128 -3.05 4.60 -11.50
N PHE A 129 -3.45 5.81 -11.10
CA PHE A 129 -4.42 6.61 -11.86
C PHE A 129 -3.91 6.93 -13.27
N THR A 130 -2.62 7.23 -13.43
CA THR A 130 -2.00 7.44 -14.73
C THR A 130 -2.15 6.22 -15.64
N ASN A 131 -1.94 5.01 -15.11
CA ASN A 131 -2.13 3.78 -15.88
C ASN A 131 -3.61 3.54 -16.19
N TRP A 132 -4.54 3.80 -15.25
CA TRP A 132 -5.98 3.74 -15.47
C TRP A 132 -6.39 4.57 -16.71
N LYS A 133 -5.93 5.82 -16.78
CA LYS A 133 -6.18 6.71 -17.91
C LYS A 133 -5.53 6.23 -19.20
N SER A 134 -4.30 5.76 -19.14
CA SER A 134 -3.56 5.28 -20.32
C SER A 134 -4.24 4.09 -21.00
N TYR A 135 -4.97 3.28 -20.22
CA TYR A 135 -5.77 2.16 -20.72
C TYR A 135 -7.15 2.61 -21.27
N GLY A 136 -7.47 3.90 -21.16
CA GLY A 136 -8.73 4.47 -21.67
C GLY A 136 -9.95 4.11 -20.81
N PHE A 137 -9.74 3.82 -19.52
CA PHE A 137 -10.84 3.55 -18.59
C PHE A 137 -11.57 4.83 -18.17
N GLU A 138 -12.83 4.69 -17.74
CA GLU A 138 -13.71 5.82 -17.47
C GLU A 138 -13.23 6.67 -16.30
N THR A 139 -13.18 7.99 -16.55
CA THR A 139 -12.87 9.04 -15.57
C THR A 139 -13.97 10.09 -15.57
N GLU A 140 -14.01 10.92 -14.54
CA GLU A 140 -14.92 12.06 -14.46
C GLU A 140 -14.32 13.22 -13.65
N LYS A 141 -15.03 14.37 -13.66
CA LYS A 141 -14.68 15.58 -12.87
C LYS A 141 -15.76 15.94 -11.85
N LYS A 142 -16.87 15.20 -11.88
CA LYS A 142 -18.00 15.45 -10.99
C LYS A 142 -17.62 15.07 -9.56
N ILE A 143 -17.76 16.01 -8.62
CA ILE A 143 -17.54 15.70 -7.20
C ILE A 143 -18.65 14.78 -6.71
N ASN A 144 -18.25 13.58 -6.25
CA ASN A 144 -19.18 12.60 -5.75
C ASN A 144 -19.36 12.74 -4.23
N VAL A 145 -20.62 12.69 -3.81
CA VAL A 145 -21.03 12.72 -2.41
C VAL A 145 -22.02 11.57 -2.18
N PHE A 146 -21.84 10.86 -1.08
CA PHE A 146 -22.73 9.76 -0.70
C PHE A 146 -23.41 10.07 0.64
N PRO A 147 -24.63 9.57 0.88
CA PRO A 147 -25.28 9.70 2.17
C PRO A 147 -24.40 9.13 3.28
N LYS A 148 -24.48 9.75 4.47
CA LYS A 148 -23.77 9.22 5.65
C LYS A 148 -24.17 7.77 5.91
N ALA A 149 -23.19 6.98 6.31
CA ALA A 149 -23.37 5.58 6.72
C ALA A 149 -23.07 5.42 8.22
N LYS A 150 -23.38 4.26 8.77
CA LYS A 150 -22.92 3.86 10.11
C LYS A 150 -21.74 2.92 9.98
N HIS A 151 -20.72 3.16 10.80
CA HIS A 151 -19.52 2.32 10.87
C HIS A 151 -19.14 2.06 12.33
N SER A 152 -18.84 0.81 12.66
CA SER A 152 -18.46 0.39 14.01
C SER A 152 -16.95 0.47 14.17
N LEU A 153 -16.47 1.14 15.21
CA LEU A 153 -15.06 1.12 15.59
C LEU A 153 -14.67 -0.27 16.12
N ARG A 154 -13.67 -0.89 15.49
CA ARG A 154 -13.06 -2.16 15.93
C ARG A 154 -11.56 -2.08 15.69
N VAL A 155 -10.84 -1.50 16.64
CA VAL A 155 -9.39 -1.31 16.51
C VAL A 155 -8.69 -2.67 16.39
N ASN A 156 -7.93 -2.84 15.31
CA ASN A 156 -7.11 -4.02 15.06
C ASN A 156 -5.65 -3.73 15.44
N ASN A 157 -5.30 -4.00 16.69
CA ASN A 157 -3.93 -3.81 17.18
C ASN A 157 -2.93 -4.84 16.64
N ASP A 158 -3.38 -5.95 16.07
CA ASP A 158 -2.50 -7.00 15.54
C ASP A 158 -1.70 -6.54 14.32
N ILE A 159 -2.12 -5.47 13.66
CA ILE A 159 -1.42 -4.93 12.48
C ILE A 159 -0.58 -3.68 12.79
N LEU A 160 -0.63 -3.15 14.01
CA LEU A 160 0.15 -1.99 14.46
C LEU A 160 1.35 -2.45 15.28
N ALA A 161 2.52 -1.87 15.02
CA ALA A 161 3.68 -1.95 15.90
C ALA A 161 4.00 -0.58 16.49
N ASN A 162 4.38 -0.55 17.76
CA ASN A 162 4.91 0.62 18.45
C ASN A 162 6.44 0.52 18.59
N TYR A 163 7.08 1.58 19.10
CA TYR A 163 8.53 1.64 19.22
C TYR A 163 9.11 0.60 20.19
N ASP A 164 8.38 0.22 21.26
CA ASP A 164 8.84 -0.82 22.22
C ASP A 164 8.89 -2.20 21.55
N GLU A 165 7.92 -2.50 20.69
CA GLU A 165 7.90 -3.75 19.92
C GLU A 165 9.02 -3.78 18.86
N VAL A 166 9.32 -2.65 18.24
CA VAL A 166 10.46 -2.49 17.32
C VAL A 166 11.78 -2.67 18.06
N GLU A 167 11.93 -2.11 19.27
CA GLU A 167 13.13 -2.25 20.07
C GLU A 167 13.38 -3.70 20.49
N LYS A 168 12.34 -4.42 20.88
CA LYS A 168 12.42 -5.84 21.27
C LYS A 168 12.70 -6.75 20.08
N ALA A 169 12.23 -6.39 18.88
CA ALA A 169 12.40 -7.22 17.69
C ALA A 169 13.85 -7.58 17.39
N LYS A 170 14.82 -6.73 17.76
CA LYS A 170 16.26 -6.99 17.59
C LYS A 170 16.78 -8.24 18.33
N SER A 171 16.15 -8.60 19.44
CA SER A 171 16.58 -9.70 20.30
C SER A 171 15.75 -10.97 20.12
N GLU A 172 14.72 -10.94 19.28
CA GLU A 172 13.80 -12.04 19.05
C GLU A 172 14.11 -12.77 17.73
N GLN A 173 14.38 -14.06 17.78
CA GLN A 173 14.89 -14.84 16.64
C GLN A 173 13.97 -14.88 15.41
N ASN A 174 12.65 -14.75 15.60
CA ASN A 174 11.66 -14.88 14.52
C ASN A 174 10.97 -13.54 14.21
N LYS A 175 11.58 -12.42 14.60
CA LYS A 175 11.09 -11.07 14.27
C LYS A 175 12.05 -10.35 13.35
N ILE A 176 11.54 -9.89 12.24
CA ILE A 176 12.31 -9.19 11.22
C ILE A 176 11.81 -7.76 11.07
N LEU A 177 12.72 -6.81 11.22
CA LEU A 177 12.47 -5.41 10.89
C LEU A 177 12.79 -5.19 9.41
N VAL A 178 11.83 -4.65 8.66
CA VAL A 178 12.00 -4.35 7.23
C VAL A 178 11.97 -2.85 7.01
N ASP A 179 13.11 -2.29 6.59
CA ASP A 179 13.21 -0.91 6.12
C ASP A 179 12.86 -0.84 4.63
N SER A 180 11.79 -0.11 4.31
CA SER A 180 11.28 0.00 2.94
C SER A 180 11.78 1.25 2.21
N ARG A 181 12.74 1.99 2.78
CA ARG A 181 13.37 3.14 2.12
C ARG A 181 14.35 2.67 1.04
N GLU A 182 14.69 3.59 0.16
CA GLU A 182 15.75 3.41 -0.81
C GLU A 182 17.06 2.97 -0.14
N ARG A 183 17.85 2.18 -0.86
CA ARG A 183 19.10 1.59 -0.38
C ARG A 183 20.05 2.63 0.22
N LEU A 184 20.24 3.80 -0.42
CA LEU A 184 21.07 4.87 0.10
C LEU A 184 20.61 5.39 1.46
N ASN A 185 19.30 5.56 1.66
CA ASN A 185 18.75 6.01 2.95
C ASN A 185 18.98 4.96 4.04
N PHE A 186 18.87 3.69 3.71
CA PHE A 186 19.17 2.59 4.63
C PHE A 186 20.65 2.54 5.00
N LEU A 187 21.54 2.64 4.03
CA LEU A 187 22.99 2.61 4.27
C LEU A 187 23.47 3.82 5.08
N SER A 188 22.86 4.99 4.86
CA SER A 188 23.19 6.21 5.63
C SER A 188 22.86 6.06 7.11
N GLU A 189 21.66 5.58 7.41
CA GLU A 189 21.20 5.38 8.79
C GLU A 189 19.95 4.52 8.83
N HIS A 190 19.86 3.56 9.74
CA HIS A 190 18.69 2.71 9.91
C HIS A 190 18.52 2.21 11.36
N ILE A 191 17.41 1.55 11.65
CA ILE A 191 17.19 0.88 12.94
C ILE A 191 18.11 -0.36 12.99
N PRO A 192 18.97 -0.52 14.00
CA PRO A 192 19.91 -1.63 14.08
C PRO A 192 19.24 -2.99 13.92
N GLY A 193 19.85 -3.85 13.10
CA GLY A 193 19.35 -5.19 12.81
C GLY A 193 18.20 -5.23 11.80
N ALA A 194 17.85 -4.12 11.16
CA ALA A 194 16.84 -4.11 10.10
C ALA A 194 17.40 -4.68 8.79
N THR A 195 16.51 -5.33 8.03
CA THR A 195 16.76 -5.78 6.66
C THR A 195 16.18 -4.75 5.69
N ASN A 196 16.91 -4.38 4.65
CA ASN A 196 16.40 -3.45 3.63
C ASN A 196 15.64 -4.20 2.52
N LEU A 197 14.41 -3.79 2.30
CA LEU A 197 13.60 -4.18 1.14
C LEU A 197 13.02 -2.90 0.52
N PRO A 198 13.74 -2.27 -0.41
CA PRO A 198 13.33 -1.00 -1.01
C PRO A 198 11.97 -1.09 -1.68
N TYR A 199 11.14 -0.06 -1.50
CA TYR A 199 9.81 -0.01 -2.10
C TYR A 199 9.83 -0.10 -3.63
N THR A 200 10.91 0.34 -4.27
CA THR A 200 11.11 0.26 -5.72
C THR A 200 11.15 -1.17 -6.26
N MET A 201 11.48 -2.13 -5.42
CA MET A 201 11.44 -3.56 -5.78
C MET A 201 10.03 -4.16 -5.75
N LEU A 202 9.08 -3.52 -5.10
CA LEU A 202 7.77 -4.11 -4.79
C LEU A 202 6.76 -4.01 -5.93
N GLY A 203 6.92 -3.03 -6.81
CA GLY A 203 6.04 -2.77 -7.95
C GLY A 203 6.77 -2.81 -9.29
N THR A 204 6.03 -2.51 -10.34
CA THR A 204 6.52 -2.32 -11.71
C THR A 204 5.94 -1.01 -12.27
N THR A 205 6.30 -0.66 -13.49
CA THR A 205 5.67 0.47 -14.19
C THR A 205 4.19 0.24 -14.51
N GLU A 206 3.74 -1.01 -14.47
CA GLU A 206 2.39 -1.42 -14.86
C GLU A 206 1.51 -1.83 -13.67
N SER A 207 2.12 -2.19 -12.52
CA SER A 207 1.40 -2.64 -11.32
C SER A 207 2.05 -2.09 -10.06
N ILE A 208 1.24 -1.68 -9.09
CA ILE A 208 1.73 -1.19 -7.79
C ILE A 208 2.40 -2.29 -6.96
N LEU A 209 2.05 -3.54 -7.19
CA LEU A 209 2.68 -4.70 -6.57
C LEU A 209 3.04 -5.74 -7.63
N ARG A 210 4.20 -6.38 -7.46
CA ARG A 210 4.64 -7.51 -8.28
C ARG A 210 3.86 -8.76 -7.95
N GLU A 211 4.02 -9.79 -8.81
CA GLU A 211 3.45 -11.11 -8.56
C GLU A 211 4.00 -11.72 -7.25
N PRO A 212 3.21 -12.52 -6.52
CA PRO A 212 3.61 -13.09 -5.23
C PRO A 212 4.90 -13.89 -5.27
N GLN A 213 5.12 -14.62 -6.36
CA GLN A 213 6.33 -15.43 -6.51
C GLN A 213 7.58 -14.56 -6.60
N GLU A 214 7.49 -13.38 -7.22
CA GLU A 214 8.59 -12.41 -7.26
C GLU A 214 8.83 -11.82 -5.87
N ILE A 215 7.76 -11.40 -5.18
CA ILE A 215 7.86 -10.89 -3.81
C ILE A 215 8.47 -11.95 -2.89
N LYS A 216 8.00 -13.19 -2.97
CA LYS A 216 8.53 -14.30 -2.18
C LYS A 216 10.03 -14.51 -2.41
N ARG A 217 10.49 -14.46 -3.66
CA ARG A 217 11.92 -14.56 -3.99
C ARG A 217 12.73 -13.41 -3.38
N PHE A 218 12.20 -12.17 -3.40
CA PHE A 218 12.89 -11.05 -2.77
C PHE A 218 12.95 -11.17 -1.25
N MET A 219 11.93 -11.75 -0.63
CA MET A 219 11.93 -12.10 0.80
C MET A 219 13.00 -13.14 1.11
N GLU A 220 13.00 -14.26 0.39
CA GLU A 220 13.96 -15.36 0.59
C GLU A 220 15.41 -14.89 0.43
N ASN A 221 15.72 -14.06 -0.56
CA ASN A 221 17.04 -13.47 -0.78
C ASN A 221 17.50 -12.57 0.37
N ARG A 222 16.58 -12.16 1.25
CA ARG A 222 16.84 -11.30 2.42
C ARG A 222 16.64 -12.03 3.75
N GLY A 223 16.51 -13.34 3.70
CA GLY A 223 16.31 -14.17 4.90
C GLY A 223 14.94 -13.96 5.56
N ILE A 224 13.94 -13.47 4.84
CA ILE A 224 12.58 -13.30 5.34
C ILE A 224 11.74 -14.52 4.98
N SER A 225 11.26 -15.24 6.01
CA SER A 225 10.36 -16.39 5.88
C SER A 225 8.89 -15.96 5.99
N THR A 226 8.00 -16.75 5.41
CA THR A 226 6.53 -16.57 5.58
C THR A 226 6.05 -16.84 7.00
N ASP A 227 6.85 -17.54 7.80
CA ASP A 227 6.52 -17.86 9.19
C ASP A 227 7.08 -16.85 10.21
N ASP A 228 7.92 -15.90 9.75
CA ASP A 228 8.43 -14.83 10.58
C ASP A 228 7.32 -13.83 10.95
N GLU A 229 7.49 -13.17 12.10
CA GLU A 229 6.80 -11.95 12.46
C GLU A 229 7.55 -10.75 11.87
N VAL A 230 6.93 -10.03 10.95
CA VAL A 230 7.57 -8.93 10.24
C VAL A 230 7.01 -7.59 10.69
N ILE A 231 7.90 -6.65 10.97
CA ILE A 231 7.53 -5.25 11.24
C ILE A 231 8.12 -4.39 10.11
N THR A 232 7.26 -3.72 9.34
CA THR A 232 7.70 -2.80 8.29
C THR A 232 7.78 -1.37 8.80
N TYR A 233 8.81 -0.62 8.38
CA TYR A 233 8.94 0.81 8.63
C TYR A 233 9.55 1.54 7.43
N CYS A 234 9.45 2.87 7.41
CA CYS A 234 10.08 3.73 6.41
C CYS A 234 10.60 5.03 7.04
N GLY A 235 10.58 6.15 6.33
CA GLY A 235 11.09 7.42 6.83
C GLY A 235 10.22 8.08 7.89
N SER A 236 8.87 8.13 7.72
CA SER A 236 8.03 8.96 8.58
C SER A 236 6.61 8.46 8.83
N VAL A 237 5.74 8.49 7.83
CA VAL A 237 4.28 8.33 8.02
C VAL A 237 3.73 6.99 7.54
N GLY A 238 4.60 6.04 7.26
CA GLY A 238 4.19 4.67 6.93
C GLY A 238 3.65 4.47 5.51
N THR A 239 3.98 5.34 4.54
CA THR A 239 3.53 5.18 3.15
C THR A 239 4.29 4.06 2.44
N LEU A 240 5.61 4.15 2.33
CA LEU A 240 6.44 3.13 1.68
C LEU A 240 6.36 1.79 2.43
N SER A 241 6.39 1.83 3.75
CA SER A 241 6.24 0.63 4.59
C SER A 241 4.82 0.06 4.60
N GLY A 242 3.80 0.89 4.35
CA GLY A 242 2.45 0.41 4.07
C GLY A 242 2.38 -0.40 2.78
N LEU A 243 3.08 0.05 1.72
CA LEU A 243 3.19 -0.71 0.48
C LEU A 243 3.93 -2.04 0.72
N ALA A 244 5.05 -2.02 1.46
CA ALA A 244 5.78 -3.23 1.84
C ALA A 244 4.93 -4.18 2.70
N TYR A 245 4.11 -3.65 3.62
CA TYR A 245 3.16 -4.45 4.40
C TYR A 245 2.24 -5.28 3.48
N TYR A 246 1.65 -4.67 2.46
CA TYR A 246 0.79 -5.39 1.52
C TYR A 246 1.57 -6.34 0.60
N ALA A 247 2.76 -5.94 0.14
CA ALA A 247 3.61 -6.79 -0.67
C ALA A 247 4.00 -8.09 0.08
N LEU A 248 4.47 -7.95 1.32
CA LEU A 248 4.88 -9.10 2.14
C LEU A 248 3.70 -10.01 2.48
N ARG A 249 2.52 -9.45 2.71
CA ARG A 249 1.29 -10.27 2.84
C ARG A 249 1.00 -11.05 1.57
N MET A 250 1.17 -10.45 0.40
CA MET A 250 1.06 -11.15 -0.88
C MET A 250 2.13 -12.23 -1.04
N GLY A 251 3.34 -11.99 -0.54
CA GLY A 251 4.43 -12.99 -0.49
C GLY A 251 4.17 -14.14 0.50
N GLY A 252 3.08 -14.06 1.29
CA GLY A 252 2.65 -15.13 2.19
C GLY A 252 2.99 -14.93 3.67
N VAL A 253 3.53 -13.77 4.08
CA VAL A 253 3.77 -13.46 5.50
C VAL A 253 2.43 -13.37 6.23
N LYS A 254 2.27 -14.17 7.28
CA LYS A 254 1.02 -14.27 8.05
C LYS A 254 0.95 -13.26 9.19
N LYS A 255 2.10 -12.99 9.84
CA LYS A 255 2.22 -12.08 10.98
C LYS A 255 3.00 -10.86 10.54
N ILE A 256 2.30 -9.78 10.23
CA ILE A 256 2.93 -8.55 9.77
C ILE A 256 2.30 -7.35 10.44
N ARG A 257 3.14 -6.41 10.86
CA ARG A 257 2.76 -5.17 11.51
C ARG A 257 3.40 -3.97 10.84
N LEU A 258 2.75 -2.84 10.92
CA LEU A 258 3.27 -1.57 10.43
C LEU A 258 3.69 -0.68 11.62
N TYR A 259 4.96 -0.32 11.68
CA TYR A 259 5.42 0.79 12.52
C TYR A 259 5.17 2.10 11.79
N SER A 260 3.95 2.61 11.92
CA SER A 260 3.44 3.73 11.11
C SER A 260 4.15 5.06 11.35
N ARG A 261 4.70 5.29 12.56
CA ARG A 261 5.49 6.50 12.90
C ARG A 261 6.93 6.41 12.45
N SER A 262 7.40 5.18 12.15
CA SER A 262 8.61 4.88 11.40
C SER A 262 9.91 5.48 12.00
N PHE A 263 10.94 5.59 11.18
CA PHE A 263 12.28 6.04 11.57
C PHE A 263 12.31 7.45 12.17
N LYS A 264 11.39 8.33 11.76
CA LYS A 264 11.27 9.68 12.33
C LYS A 264 10.96 9.67 13.83
N GLU A 265 10.05 8.81 14.28
CA GLU A 265 9.75 8.65 15.71
C GLU A 265 10.93 8.02 16.44
N TRP A 266 11.53 6.97 15.88
CA TRP A 266 12.70 6.31 16.42
C TRP A 266 13.85 7.28 16.73
N LYS A 267 14.19 8.13 15.77
CA LYS A 267 15.20 9.19 15.95
C LYS A 267 14.78 10.24 16.99
N LYS A 268 13.51 10.66 16.98
CA LYS A 268 12.99 11.63 17.97
C LYS A 268 13.09 11.13 19.39
N LEU A 269 12.99 9.80 19.59
CA LEU A 269 13.14 9.16 20.89
C LEU A 269 14.61 8.94 21.30
N GLY A 270 15.58 9.40 20.49
CA GLY A 270 17.00 9.21 20.75
C GLY A 270 17.47 7.76 20.74
N LYS A 271 16.76 6.89 20.03
CA LYS A 271 17.09 5.46 19.97
C LYS A 271 18.32 5.20 19.10
N PRO A 272 19.09 4.12 19.35
CA PRO A 272 20.29 3.79 18.58
C PRO A 272 20.01 3.66 17.08
N ILE A 273 20.95 4.13 16.28
CA ILE A 273 20.95 3.94 14.82
C ILE A 273 22.21 3.17 14.40
N GLU A 274 22.14 2.53 13.26
CA GLU A 274 23.24 1.87 12.58
C GLU A 274 23.53 2.58 11.27
N GLU A 275 24.79 2.72 10.91
CA GLU A 275 25.30 3.39 9.72
C GLU A 275 26.36 2.51 9.04
N PHE A 276 26.32 2.42 7.73
CA PHE A 276 27.42 1.84 6.95
C PHE A 276 28.38 2.95 6.52
N LYS A 277 29.42 3.18 7.32
CA LYS A 277 30.35 4.31 7.16
C LYS A 277 31.07 4.33 5.80
N ASP A 278 31.27 3.19 5.17
CA ASP A 278 31.97 3.02 3.91
C ASP A 278 31.03 2.69 2.74
N ALA A 279 29.72 2.93 2.91
CA ALA A 279 28.75 2.69 1.85
C ALA A 279 29.07 3.55 0.62
N ASN A 280 29.22 2.93 -0.53
CA ASN A 280 29.55 3.55 -1.79
C ASN A 280 28.60 3.11 -2.92
N PHE A 281 28.82 3.65 -4.11
CA PHE A 281 27.98 3.34 -5.28
C PHE A 281 27.88 1.83 -5.59
N TRP A 282 28.93 1.05 -5.33
CA TRP A 282 28.98 -0.38 -5.60
C TRP A 282 28.04 -1.18 -4.68
N ASP A 283 27.79 -0.67 -3.46
CA ASP A 283 26.83 -1.27 -2.52
C ASP A 283 25.38 -1.15 -3.02
N LEU A 284 25.13 -0.27 -4.00
CA LEU A 284 23.83 -0.09 -4.64
C LEU A 284 23.59 -1.09 -5.76
N SER A 285 24.64 -1.63 -6.36
CA SER A 285 24.58 -2.53 -7.51
C SER A 285 24.41 -4.01 -7.12
N ALA A 286 24.40 -4.31 -5.84
CA ALA A 286 24.29 -5.68 -5.30
C ALA A 286 22.84 -6.18 -5.14
N GLU A 287 21.84 -5.53 -5.77
CA GLU A 287 20.42 -5.91 -5.73
C GLU A 287 19.99 -6.82 -6.87
#